data_c8d059e540e2d88753264cd8ac635fbc
#
_entry.id   c8d059e540e2d88753264cd8ac635fbc
#
_cell.length_a   1.000
_cell.length_b   1.000
_cell.length_c   1.000
_cell.angle_alpha   90.00
_cell.angle_beta   90.00
_cell.angle_gamma   90.00
#
_symmetry.space_group_name_H-M   'P 1'
#
loop_
_entity.id
_entity.type
_entity.pdbx_description
1 polymer ?
#
loop_
_entity_poly.entity_id
_entity_poly.type
_entity_poly.pdbx_seq_one_letter_code
_entity_poly.pdbx_strand_id
1 'polypeptide(L)'
;MNADGATQQPGGGVSFEKTTLLWSLPWDADWISAVSFVGAKHIAAGNNLGEILLWELPEKPEPAPEPADKTKSSSGEKSERPIYSAPLPSRQFTGHSNVINRLLCAENRWLISASNDHTLRYWDLQASTGAPAKLVLNARTIEDIARNKSSGRKSPPPLEVEVRTQPAAKTIQGKEWIVGLSMSHDQSTLITGDDAGQVALLNRAAGTEKKRWQVKGWAYAVAISPDLKQALVSERYPLVFDSGRHTAVKLWDAAGGTVQHDLSKEFKDMQIAAAAYSGDGKTLAIGRGGEGDGKIFLLDPVTGKKQRELAPIHQYGVTDLCFHPDGKHLASTGRDTVVRLWNVADGKLVKELGKPRGGQFKDWFHAISFSPDGTRLAAADMAGFVHIWQFGG
;
A
#
# COMPACT_ATOMS: atom_id res chain seq x y z
N MET A 1 -13.23 -29.99 27.90
CA MET A 1 -13.29 -28.60 28.38
C MET A 1 -13.08 -27.74 27.15
N ASN A 2 -14.13 -27.08 26.73
CA ASN A 2 -14.26 -26.37 25.45
C ASN A 2 -13.47 -25.06 25.49
N ALA A 3 -12.69 -24.79 24.47
CA ALA A 3 -12.15 -23.47 24.19
C ALA A 3 -12.78 -23.00 22.88
N ASP A 4 -13.97 -22.40 23.00
CA ASP A 4 -14.60 -21.65 21.92
C ASP A 4 -13.90 -20.30 21.77
N GLY A 5 -12.97 -20.23 20.81
CA GLY A 5 -12.43 -18.98 20.29
C GLY A 5 -13.35 -18.42 19.20
N ALA A 6 -14.51 -17.89 19.59
CA ALA A 6 -15.39 -17.21 18.65
C ALA A 6 -14.75 -15.90 18.19
N THR A 7 -14.29 -15.86 16.95
CA THR A 7 -14.05 -14.61 16.20
C THR A 7 -15.41 -13.92 16.04
N GLN A 8 -15.65 -12.87 16.82
CA GLN A 8 -16.78 -11.97 16.62
C GLN A 8 -16.63 -11.31 15.26
N GLN A 9 -17.52 -11.66 14.34
CA GLN A 9 -17.77 -10.82 13.16
C GLN A 9 -18.48 -9.54 13.66
N PRO A 10 -17.99 -8.34 13.33
CA PRO A 10 -18.69 -7.11 13.66
C PRO A 10 -19.97 -7.05 12.84
N GLY A 11 -21.10 -7.19 13.50
CA GLY A 11 -22.44 -7.02 12.93
C GLY A 11 -22.79 -5.55 12.79
N GLY A 12 -22.47 -4.96 11.67
CA GLY A 12 -22.86 -3.63 11.23
C GLY A 12 -22.14 -3.38 9.93
N GLY A 13 -22.85 -3.40 8.79
CA GLY A 13 -22.23 -3.21 7.47
C GLY A 13 -21.58 -1.83 7.39
N VAL A 14 -20.29 -1.77 7.10
CA VAL A 14 -19.56 -0.54 6.85
C VAL A 14 -20.18 0.18 5.63
N SER A 15 -20.52 1.47 5.79
CA SER A 15 -21.06 2.29 4.71
C SER A 15 -19.95 3.13 4.07
N PHE A 16 -19.54 2.77 2.86
CA PHE A 16 -18.54 3.52 2.10
C PHE A 16 -19.08 4.84 1.55
N GLU A 17 -20.40 5.03 1.46
CA GLU A 17 -21.01 6.28 1.00
C GLU A 17 -20.70 7.43 1.98
N LYS A 18 -20.71 7.12 3.28
CA LYS A 18 -20.38 8.07 4.34
C LYS A 18 -18.91 7.95 4.70
N THR A 19 -18.04 8.48 3.86
CA THR A 19 -16.59 8.46 4.09
C THR A 19 -16.12 9.84 4.50
N THR A 20 -15.28 9.92 5.53
CA THR A 20 -14.73 11.15 6.06
C THR A 20 -13.21 11.07 6.11
N LEU A 21 -12.51 12.08 5.60
CA LEU A 21 -11.07 12.22 5.76
C LEU A 21 -10.76 12.66 7.19
N LEU A 22 -10.19 11.76 8.00
CA LEU A 22 -9.86 12.05 9.39
C LEU A 22 -8.57 12.86 9.52
N TRP A 23 -7.49 12.37 8.92
CA TRP A 23 -6.16 12.94 9.01
C TRP A 23 -5.44 12.94 7.66
N SER A 24 -4.55 13.90 7.52
CA SER A 24 -3.46 13.90 6.54
C SER A 24 -2.17 14.07 7.32
N LEU A 25 -1.46 12.96 7.54
CA LEU A 25 -0.23 12.92 8.33
C LEU A 25 0.93 13.43 7.48
N PRO A 26 1.54 14.57 7.79
CA PRO A 26 2.65 15.10 7.00
C PRO A 26 3.96 14.41 7.35
N TRP A 27 4.77 14.19 6.33
CA TRP A 27 6.14 13.75 6.48
C TRP A 27 7.02 14.50 5.48
N ASP A 28 8.24 14.90 5.87
CA ASP A 28 9.18 15.57 4.98
C ASP A 28 9.93 14.59 4.06
N ALA A 29 9.20 13.62 3.52
CA ALA A 29 9.74 12.68 2.57
C ALA A 29 9.36 13.10 1.16
N ASP A 30 10.27 12.92 0.21
CA ASP A 30 9.97 13.13 -1.20
C ASP A 30 8.85 12.19 -1.67
N TRP A 31 8.88 10.93 -1.22
CA TRP A 31 7.92 9.90 -1.55
C TRP A 31 7.62 9.04 -0.34
N ILE A 32 6.37 8.90 0.02
CA ILE A 32 5.93 7.80 0.86
C ILE A 32 5.56 6.65 -0.08
N SER A 33 6.35 5.60 -0.06
CA SER A 33 6.29 4.48 -1.01
C SER A 33 5.51 3.28 -0.50
N ALA A 34 5.32 3.17 0.82
CA ALA A 34 4.63 2.06 1.46
C ALA A 34 3.84 2.51 2.68
N VAL A 35 2.70 1.88 2.96
CA VAL A 35 1.86 2.12 4.14
C VAL A 35 1.25 0.82 4.64
N SER A 36 1.11 0.69 5.95
CA SER A 36 0.42 -0.44 6.57
C SER A 36 -0.23 -0.04 7.88
N PHE A 37 -1.48 -0.40 8.07
CA PHE A 37 -2.08 -0.36 9.41
C PHE A 37 -1.41 -1.39 10.33
N VAL A 38 -1.26 -1.01 11.60
CA VAL A 38 -0.80 -1.86 12.69
C VAL A 38 -1.91 -1.92 13.73
N GLY A 39 -2.76 -2.93 13.64
CA GLY A 39 -4.04 -2.92 14.33
C GLY A 39 -4.92 -1.74 13.88
N ALA A 40 -5.88 -1.36 14.71
CA ALA A 40 -6.78 -0.24 14.42
C ALA A 40 -6.23 1.12 14.88
N LYS A 41 -5.18 1.13 15.71
CA LYS A 41 -4.72 2.34 16.42
C LYS A 41 -3.40 2.91 15.89
N HIS A 42 -2.68 2.21 15.05
CA HIS A 42 -1.39 2.68 14.54
C HIS A 42 -1.32 2.58 13.03
N ILE A 43 -0.53 3.45 12.44
CA ILE A 43 -0.19 3.43 11.03
C ILE A 43 1.33 3.55 10.87
N ALA A 44 1.91 2.68 10.06
CA ALA A 44 3.30 2.74 9.67
C ALA A 44 3.41 3.17 8.21
N ALA A 45 4.37 4.00 7.89
CA ALA A 45 4.68 4.38 6.52
C ALA A 45 6.18 4.35 6.27
N GLY A 46 6.58 4.00 5.06
CA GLY A 46 7.95 3.94 4.60
C GLY A 46 8.18 4.84 3.40
N ASN A 47 9.38 5.40 3.28
CA ASN A 47 9.73 6.34 2.21
C ASN A 47 10.80 5.79 1.26
N ASN A 48 11.13 6.60 0.26
CA ASN A 48 12.15 6.30 -0.75
C ASN A 48 13.60 6.37 -0.21
N LEU A 49 13.81 6.87 0.98
CA LEU A 49 15.12 6.97 1.63
C LEU A 49 15.42 5.81 2.59
N GLY A 50 14.46 4.91 2.81
CA GLY A 50 14.60 3.79 3.74
C GLY A 50 14.15 4.09 5.16
N GLU A 51 13.54 5.23 5.39
CA GLU A 51 12.99 5.56 6.69
C GLU A 51 11.60 4.98 6.84
N ILE A 52 11.25 4.56 8.05
CA ILE A 52 9.91 4.09 8.40
C ILE A 52 9.48 4.79 9.70
N LEU A 53 8.30 5.41 9.68
CA LEU A 53 7.69 6.05 10.84
C LEU A 53 6.42 5.31 11.27
N LEU A 54 6.11 5.43 12.56
CA LEU A 54 4.87 4.94 13.16
C LEU A 54 4.15 6.10 13.85
N TRP A 55 2.87 6.24 13.57
CA TRP A 55 1.96 7.14 14.26
C TRP A 55 0.98 6.35 15.10
N GLU A 56 0.70 6.86 16.29
CA GLU A 56 -0.42 6.40 17.10
C GLU A 56 -1.63 7.29 16.81
N LEU A 57 -2.74 6.67 16.40
CA LEU A 57 -3.96 7.39 16.07
C LEU A 57 -4.76 7.62 17.36
N PRO A 58 -5.01 8.87 17.78
CA PRO A 58 -5.61 9.18 19.04
C PRO A 58 -7.07 8.71 19.14
N GLU A 59 -7.47 8.23 20.31
CA GLU A 59 -8.89 7.87 20.58
C GLU A 59 -9.79 9.10 20.64
N LYS A 60 -9.24 10.23 21.12
CA LYS A 60 -9.90 11.53 21.19
C LYS A 60 -9.10 12.55 20.38
N PRO A 61 -9.27 12.57 19.06
CA PRO A 61 -8.49 13.46 18.23
C PRO A 61 -8.93 14.92 18.40
N GLU A 62 -7.97 15.84 18.30
CA GLU A 62 -8.24 17.26 18.32
C GLU A 62 -8.79 17.71 16.95
N PRO A 63 -9.84 18.55 16.92
CA PRO A 63 -10.34 19.11 15.68
C PRO A 63 -9.27 19.90 14.92
N ALA A 64 -9.27 19.80 13.61
CA ALA A 64 -8.39 20.61 12.79
C ALA A 64 -8.75 22.10 12.90
N PRO A 65 -7.77 23.01 12.94
CA PRO A 65 -8.05 24.44 13.03
C PRO A 65 -8.85 24.91 11.79
N GLU A 66 -9.79 25.84 11.99
CA GLU A 66 -10.47 26.47 10.88
C GLU A 66 -9.45 27.26 10.04
N PRO A 67 -9.57 27.24 8.71
CA PRO A 67 -8.68 28.00 7.85
C PRO A 67 -8.85 29.50 8.15
N ALA A 68 -7.73 30.19 8.29
CA ALA A 68 -7.68 31.63 8.57
C ALA A 68 -8.32 32.51 7.46
N ASP A 69 -8.55 31.95 6.29
CA ASP A 69 -9.06 32.69 5.13
C ASP A 69 -10.37 32.05 4.66
N LYS A 70 -11.49 32.75 4.96
CA LYS A 70 -12.85 32.39 4.51
C LYS A 70 -13.14 32.88 3.08
N THR A 71 -12.13 33.29 2.32
CA THR A 71 -12.36 33.73 0.93
C THR A 71 -12.86 32.53 0.11
N LYS A 72 -14.10 32.70 -0.35
CA LYS A 72 -14.86 31.77 -1.19
C LYS A 72 -13.96 31.27 -2.33
N SER A 73 -13.68 29.96 -2.37
CA SER A 73 -13.22 29.35 -3.61
C SER A 73 -14.30 29.56 -4.65
N SER A 74 -13.95 30.19 -5.75
CA SER A 74 -14.84 30.53 -6.86
C SER A 74 -15.36 29.29 -7.63
N SER A 75 -14.96 28.09 -7.26
CA SER A 75 -15.52 26.82 -7.71
C SER A 75 -16.29 26.21 -6.54
N GLY A 76 -17.59 26.06 -6.65
CA GLY A 76 -18.51 25.60 -5.60
C GLY A 76 -18.30 24.19 -5.07
N GLU A 77 -17.15 23.59 -5.28
CA GLU A 77 -16.76 22.27 -4.76
C GLU A 77 -16.00 22.40 -3.45
N LYS A 78 -16.58 21.85 -2.39
CA LYS A 78 -15.89 21.70 -1.11
C LYS A 78 -14.70 20.75 -1.29
N SER A 79 -13.48 21.27 -1.12
CA SER A 79 -12.29 20.44 -1.02
C SER A 79 -12.44 19.51 0.19
N GLU A 80 -12.15 18.21 0.01
CA GLU A 80 -12.07 17.25 1.10
C GLU A 80 -10.93 17.68 2.03
N ARG A 81 -11.24 17.91 3.31
CA ARG A 81 -10.28 18.39 4.31
C ARG A 81 -10.27 17.43 5.48
N PRO A 82 -9.12 17.19 6.09
CA PRO A 82 -9.06 16.42 7.33
C PRO A 82 -9.82 17.14 8.42
N ILE A 83 -10.62 16.40 9.17
CA ILE A 83 -11.41 16.96 10.28
C ILE A 83 -10.62 17.08 11.57
N TYR A 84 -9.48 16.40 11.67
CA TYR A 84 -8.64 16.40 12.85
C TYR A 84 -7.21 16.85 12.54
N SER A 85 -6.59 17.47 13.56
CA SER A 85 -5.16 17.78 13.56
C SER A 85 -4.35 16.49 13.46
N ALA A 86 -3.29 16.50 12.64
CA ALA A 86 -2.44 15.34 12.44
C ALA A 86 -1.69 14.99 13.73
N PRO A 87 -1.75 13.75 14.22
CA PRO A 87 -0.87 13.30 15.29
C PRO A 87 0.59 13.31 14.83
N LEU A 88 1.50 13.45 15.79
CA LEU A 88 2.93 13.37 15.52
C LEU A 88 3.40 11.89 15.48
N PRO A 89 4.45 11.57 14.72
CA PRO A 89 5.03 10.23 14.77
C PRO A 89 5.61 9.95 16.15
N SER A 90 5.44 8.73 16.62
CA SER A 90 5.90 8.28 17.93
C SER A 90 7.20 7.46 17.85
N ARG A 91 7.44 6.81 16.71
CA ARG A 91 8.57 5.88 16.55
C ARG A 91 9.15 5.96 15.14
N GLN A 92 10.48 5.82 15.07
CA GLN A 92 11.24 5.67 13.83
C GLN A 92 11.97 4.32 13.84
N PHE A 93 11.73 3.53 12.80
CA PHE A 93 12.43 2.27 12.59
C PHE A 93 13.68 2.51 11.75
N THR A 94 14.83 2.08 12.27
CA THR A 94 16.13 2.40 11.68
C THR A 94 16.79 1.16 11.08
N GLY A 95 17.53 1.35 9.99
CA GLY A 95 18.41 0.32 9.44
C GLY A 95 18.32 0.14 7.93
N HIS A 96 17.19 0.40 7.28
CA HIS A 96 17.15 0.44 5.82
C HIS A 96 17.92 1.65 5.28
N SER A 97 18.51 1.50 4.10
CA SER A 97 19.31 2.53 3.44
C SER A 97 18.84 2.85 2.02
N ASN A 98 17.68 2.32 1.61
CA ASN A 98 17.11 2.54 0.29
C ASN A 98 15.59 2.38 0.35
N VAL A 99 14.90 2.67 -0.76
CA VAL A 99 13.44 2.65 -0.93
C VAL A 99 12.78 1.49 -0.19
N ILE A 100 11.75 1.80 0.59
CA ILE A 100 10.84 0.81 1.16
C ILE A 100 9.77 0.50 0.11
N ASN A 101 9.83 -0.66 -0.51
CA ASN A 101 8.89 -1.05 -1.55
C ASN A 101 7.54 -1.51 -1.00
N ARG A 102 7.54 -2.19 0.15
CA ARG A 102 6.34 -2.74 0.78
C ARG A 102 6.48 -2.76 2.29
N LEU A 103 5.35 -2.53 2.96
CA LEU A 103 5.16 -2.73 4.40
C LEU A 103 3.99 -3.66 4.64
N LEU A 104 4.16 -4.59 5.57
CA LEU A 104 3.11 -5.49 6.03
C LEU A 104 3.11 -5.53 7.56
N CYS A 105 1.94 -5.69 8.15
CA CYS A 105 1.80 -5.97 9.57
C CYS A 105 1.27 -7.39 9.79
N ALA A 106 1.92 -8.15 10.65
CA ALA A 106 1.49 -9.48 11.05
C ALA A 106 1.20 -9.51 12.55
N GLU A 107 0.08 -10.17 12.93
CA GLU A 107 -0.34 -10.40 14.31
C GLU A 107 -0.45 -9.10 15.14
N ASN A 108 -0.66 -7.94 14.51
CA ASN A 108 -0.61 -6.61 15.12
C ASN A 108 0.66 -6.35 15.96
N ARG A 109 1.71 -7.12 15.71
CA ARG A 109 2.97 -7.11 16.44
C ARG A 109 4.18 -6.90 15.55
N TRP A 110 4.21 -7.60 14.42
CA TRP A 110 5.38 -7.59 13.55
C TRP A 110 5.17 -6.67 12.37
N LEU A 111 5.95 -5.60 12.30
CA LEU A 111 6.09 -4.84 11.08
C LEU A 111 7.18 -5.49 10.22
N ILE A 112 6.88 -5.70 8.94
CA ILE A 112 7.77 -6.36 7.98
C ILE A 112 7.91 -5.45 6.77
N SER A 113 9.13 -5.20 6.34
CA SER A 113 9.41 -4.35 5.18
C SER A 113 10.32 -5.02 4.18
N ALA A 114 10.09 -4.73 2.91
CA ALA A 114 10.98 -5.08 1.80
C ALA A 114 11.58 -3.80 1.21
N SER A 115 12.86 -3.83 0.88
CA SER A 115 13.59 -2.65 0.42
C SER A 115 14.57 -2.96 -0.73
N ASN A 116 14.88 -1.91 -1.48
CA ASN A 116 15.98 -1.90 -2.47
C ASN A 116 17.37 -1.94 -1.82
N ASP A 117 17.48 -1.95 -0.49
CA ASP A 117 18.75 -2.23 0.19
C ASP A 117 19.05 -3.73 0.29
N HIS A 118 18.34 -4.56 -0.47
CA HIS A 118 18.46 -6.01 -0.55
C HIS A 118 18.01 -6.73 0.73
N THR A 119 17.29 -6.06 1.65
CA THR A 119 16.89 -6.68 2.90
C THR A 119 15.38 -6.74 3.09
N LEU A 120 14.96 -7.83 3.74
CA LEU A 120 13.67 -7.95 4.39
C LEU A 120 13.90 -7.78 5.89
N ARG A 121 13.21 -6.82 6.53
CA ARG A 121 13.40 -6.53 7.95
C ARG A 121 12.12 -6.70 8.74
N TYR A 122 12.29 -7.10 10.00
CA TYR A 122 11.21 -7.30 10.95
C TYR A 122 11.45 -6.43 12.17
N TRP A 123 10.44 -5.72 12.62
CA TRP A 123 10.44 -4.99 13.87
C TRP A 123 9.36 -5.53 14.78
N ASP A 124 9.73 -5.90 16.02
CA ASP A 124 8.79 -6.29 17.06
C ASP A 124 8.24 -5.04 17.73
N LEU A 125 6.99 -4.70 17.46
CA LEU A 125 6.34 -3.51 17.98
C LEU A 125 6.13 -3.54 19.50
N GLN A 126 6.26 -4.72 20.12
CA GLN A 126 6.21 -4.91 21.56
C GLN A 126 7.59 -4.81 22.24
N ALA A 127 8.67 -4.77 21.45
CA ALA A 127 10.00 -4.59 22.00
C ALA A 127 10.19 -3.16 22.54
N SER A 128 11.09 -3.05 23.51
CA SER A 128 11.50 -1.75 24.04
C SER A 128 12.12 -0.88 22.93
N THR A 129 11.80 0.41 22.97
CA THR A 129 12.36 1.39 22.04
C THR A 129 13.75 1.83 22.52
N GLY A 130 14.57 2.27 21.57
CA GLY A 130 15.89 2.85 21.82
C GLY A 130 15.83 4.32 22.29
N ALA A 131 16.96 5.00 22.15
CA ALA A 131 17.09 6.39 22.50
C ALA A 131 16.17 7.31 21.69
N PRO A 132 15.77 8.46 22.24
CA PRO A 132 15.08 9.47 21.46
C PRO A 132 15.96 10.03 20.36
N ALA A 133 15.37 10.36 19.23
CA ALA A 133 16.01 11.06 18.11
C ALA A 133 15.16 12.24 17.67
N LYS A 134 15.80 13.28 17.17
CA LYS A 134 15.11 14.41 16.56
C LYS A 134 14.77 14.08 15.12
N LEU A 135 13.53 14.31 14.76
CA LEU A 135 13.02 14.20 13.40
C LEU A 135 12.47 15.56 12.97
N VAL A 136 12.76 15.95 11.74
CA VAL A 136 12.23 17.17 11.15
C VAL A 136 11.08 16.81 10.24
N LEU A 137 9.89 17.33 10.53
CA LEU A 137 8.70 17.19 9.70
C LEU A 137 8.45 18.49 8.93
N ASN A 138 8.14 18.37 7.67
CA ASN A 138 7.69 19.51 6.88
C ASN A 138 6.18 19.71 7.08
N ALA A 139 5.79 20.81 7.73
CA ALA A 139 4.40 21.14 7.99
C ALA A 139 3.65 21.68 6.74
N ARG A 140 4.17 21.45 5.53
CA ARG A 140 3.50 21.91 4.30
C ARG A 140 2.22 21.15 4.08
N THR A 141 1.13 21.88 3.94
CA THR A 141 -0.10 21.31 3.42
C THR A 141 -0.02 21.24 1.88
N ILE A 142 -0.82 20.36 1.26
CA ILE A 142 -0.94 20.30 -0.22
C ILE A 142 -1.32 21.67 -0.78
N GLU A 143 -2.13 22.45 -0.05
CA GLU A 143 -2.50 23.83 -0.40
C GLU A 143 -1.28 24.76 -0.36
N ASP A 144 -0.36 24.60 0.59
CA ASP A 144 0.87 25.39 0.67
C ASP A 144 1.82 25.07 -0.48
N ILE A 145 1.93 23.82 -0.87
CA ILE A 145 2.73 23.39 -2.04
C ILE A 145 2.14 24.00 -3.33
N ALA A 146 0.82 24.00 -3.49
CA ALA A 146 0.15 24.58 -4.64
C ALA A 146 0.25 26.12 -4.65
N ARG A 147 0.12 26.78 -3.50
CA ARG A 147 0.19 28.24 -3.35
C ARG A 147 1.61 28.79 -3.47
N ASN A 148 2.63 28.09 -2.99
CA ASN A 148 4.02 28.54 -3.05
C ASN A 148 4.54 28.69 -4.49
N LYS A 149 3.99 27.97 -5.46
CA LYS A 149 4.32 28.16 -6.88
C LYS A 149 3.80 29.47 -7.46
N SER A 150 2.74 30.06 -6.88
CA SER A 150 2.06 31.24 -7.44
C SER A 150 2.25 32.53 -6.64
N SER A 151 2.63 32.48 -5.35
CA SER A 151 2.55 33.65 -4.47
C SER A 151 3.86 34.10 -3.81
N GLY A 152 4.99 33.39 -4.00
CA GLY A 152 6.26 33.75 -3.38
C GLY A 152 6.26 33.72 -1.83
N ARG A 153 5.25 33.13 -1.20
CA ARG A 153 5.16 33.00 0.26
C ARG A 153 6.23 32.03 0.79
N LYS A 154 6.86 32.40 1.89
CA LYS A 154 7.80 31.52 2.60
C LYS A 154 7.05 30.30 3.14
N SER A 155 7.64 29.12 2.97
CA SER A 155 7.16 27.88 3.61
C SER A 155 7.11 28.07 5.13
N PRO A 156 6.14 27.47 5.83
CA PRO A 156 6.17 27.42 7.28
C PRO A 156 7.49 26.78 7.77
N PRO A 157 8.00 27.16 8.94
CA PRO A 157 9.20 26.54 9.48
C PRO A 157 8.99 25.04 9.67
N PRO A 158 10.03 24.23 9.48
CA PRO A 158 9.95 22.80 9.74
C PRO A 158 9.64 22.55 11.22
N LEU A 159 8.85 21.51 11.50
CA LEU A 159 8.52 21.11 12.86
C LEU A 159 9.52 20.05 13.32
N GLU A 160 10.31 20.36 14.37
CA GLU A 160 11.14 19.36 15.05
C GLU A 160 10.28 18.55 16.03
N VAL A 161 10.33 17.23 15.92
CA VAL A 161 9.64 16.30 16.82
C VAL A 161 10.65 15.31 17.40
N GLU A 162 10.39 14.82 18.62
CA GLU A 162 11.16 13.75 19.21
C GLU A 162 10.44 12.42 18.95
N VAL A 163 11.16 11.44 18.41
CA VAL A 163 10.67 10.09 18.16
C VAL A 163 11.56 9.08 18.87
N ARG A 164 11.00 7.91 19.21
CA ARG A 164 11.78 6.78 19.73
C ARG A 164 12.33 5.96 18.57
N THR A 165 13.63 5.70 18.56
CA THR A 165 14.23 4.84 17.54
C THR A 165 14.04 3.36 17.88
N GLN A 166 13.95 2.54 16.85
CA GLN A 166 13.91 1.08 17.01
C GLN A 166 14.68 0.40 15.88
N PRO A 167 15.74 -0.37 16.19
CA PRO A 167 16.42 -1.20 15.21
C PRO A 167 15.57 -2.43 14.83
N ALA A 168 15.89 -3.04 13.70
CA ALA A 168 15.25 -4.28 13.29
C ALA A 168 15.57 -5.41 14.27
N ALA A 169 14.54 -6.16 14.67
CA ALA A 169 14.70 -7.37 15.48
C ALA A 169 15.30 -8.54 14.67
N LYS A 170 15.06 -8.54 13.35
CA LYS A 170 15.56 -9.54 12.42
C LYS A 170 15.76 -8.91 11.04
N THR A 171 16.84 -9.32 10.38
CA THR A 171 17.14 -8.94 9.00
C THR A 171 17.42 -10.21 8.19
N ILE A 172 16.75 -10.31 7.05
CA ILE A 172 17.02 -11.36 6.05
C ILE A 172 17.70 -10.67 4.89
N GLN A 173 18.94 -11.06 4.59
CA GLN A 173 19.73 -10.51 3.50
C GLN A 173 19.40 -11.24 2.20
N GLY A 174 18.93 -10.50 1.21
CA GLY A 174 18.83 -10.93 -0.19
C GLY A 174 20.10 -10.60 -0.96
N LYS A 175 20.13 -10.98 -2.22
CA LYS A 175 21.20 -10.62 -3.15
C LYS A 175 20.87 -9.38 -3.96
N GLU A 176 19.61 -9.17 -4.22
CA GLU A 176 19.06 -8.18 -5.15
C GLU A 176 17.98 -7.35 -4.47
N TRP A 177 17.47 -6.31 -5.13
CA TRP A 177 16.40 -5.45 -4.62
C TRP A 177 15.12 -6.24 -4.40
N ILE A 178 14.57 -6.23 -3.20
CA ILE A 178 13.29 -6.89 -2.93
C ILE A 178 12.17 -5.92 -3.32
N VAL A 179 11.66 -6.08 -4.53
CA VAL A 179 10.66 -5.18 -5.15
C VAL A 179 9.22 -5.59 -4.90
N GLY A 180 8.98 -6.89 -4.67
CA GLY A 180 7.67 -7.46 -4.38
C GLY A 180 7.63 -8.14 -3.00
N LEU A 181 6.54 -7.91 -2.26
CA LEU A 181 6.27 -8.57 -0.99
C LEU A 181 4.76 -8.70 -0.80
N SER A 182 4.31 -9.90 -0.46
CA SER A 182 2.94 -10.19 -0.06
C SER A 182 2.93 -11.24 1.04
N MET A 183 1.83 -11.33 1.77
CA MET A 183 1.65 -12.26 2.87
C MET A 183 0.37 -13.06 2.67
N SER A 184 0.41 -14.35 3.01
CA SER A 184 -0.76 -15.21 3.01
C SER A 184 -1.82 -14.74 4.01
N HIS A 185 -3.06 -15.08 3.75
CA HIS A 185 -4.18 -14.66 4.61
C HIS A 185 -4.05 -15.18 6.05
N ASP A 186 -3.52 -16.39 6.23
CA ASP A 186 -3.22 -16.98 7.55
C ASP A 186 -1.96 -16.41 8.20
N GLN A 187 -1.30 -15.45 7.56
CA GLN A 187 -0.06 -14.79 7.99
C GLN A 187 1.13 -15.74 8.23
N SER A 188 1.08 -16.96 7.74
CA SER A 188 2.14 -17.97 7.95
C SER A 188 3.27 -17.87 6.94
N THR A 189 3.02 -17.34 5.76
CA THR A 189 3.93 -17.38 4.61
C THR A 189 4.05 -15.99 3.97
N LEU A 190 5.29 -15.61 3.67
CA LEU A 190 5.59 -14.46 2.82
C LEU A 190 5.97 -14.95 1.42
N ILE A 191 5.60 -14.20 0.41
CA ILE A 191 6.15 -14.29 -0.93
C ILE A 191 6.94 -13.02 -1.23
N THR A 192 8.16 -13.18 -1.72
CA THR A 192 9.02 -12.06 -2.15
C THR A 192 9.37 -12.22 -3.61
N GLY A 193 9.55 -11.10 -4.30
CA GLY A 193 10.09 -11.04 -5.65
C GLY A 193 11.20 -10.01 -5.72
N ASP A 194 12.27 -10.31 -6.46
CA ASP A 194 13.39 -9.40 -6.64
C ASP A 194 13.58 -8.95 -8.10
N ASP A 195 14.49 -8.02 -8.30
CA ASP A 195 14.78 -7.44 -9.62
C ASP A 195 15.71 -8.33 -10.49
N ALA A 196 16.27 -9.42 -9.93
CA ALA A 196 16.86 -10.49 -10.72
C ALA A 196 15.84 -11.57 -11.13
N GLY A 197 14.58 -11.43 -10.71
CA GLY A 197 13.51 -12.39 -11.03
C GLY A 197 13.47 -13.61 -10.11
N GLN A 198 14.11 -13.55 -8.95
CA GLN A 198 13.93 -14.60 -7.95
C GLN A 198 12.64 -14.40 -7.20
N VAL A 199 11.86 -15.46 -7.09
CA VAL A 199 10.66 -15.53 -6.26
C VAL A 199 10.91 -16.51 -5.12
N ALA A 200 10.65 -16.10 -3.89
CA ALA A 200 10.84 -16.95 -2.73
C ALA A 200 9.59 -16.98 -1.84
N LEU A 201 9.24 -18.16 -1.38
CA LEU A 201 8.29 -18.38 -0.29
C LEU A 201 9.05 -18.58 1.01
N LEU A 202 8.72 -17.79 2.01
CA LEU A 202 9.37 -17.82 3.32
C LEU A 202 8.38 -18.20 4.40
N ASN A 203 8.80 -18.98 5.38
CA ASN A 203 8.08 -19.07 6.64
C ASN A 203 8.15 -17.69 7.32
N ARG A 204 7.04 -17.03 7.54
CA ARG A 204 7.02 -15.67 8.07
C ARG A 204 7.69 -15.58 9.44
N ALA A 205 7.37 -16.48 10.38
CA ALA A 205 7.91 -16.44 11.74
C ALA A 205 9.40 -16.76 11.79
N ALA A 206 9.80 -17.87 11.17
CA ALA A 206 11.21 -18.29 11.14
C ALA A 206 12.06 -17.46 10.17
N GLY A 207 11.48 -16.91 9.10
CA GLY A 207 12.19 -16.26 8.00
C GLY A 207 13.01 -17.25 7.16
N THR A 208 12.75 -18.55 7.31
CA THR A 208 13.40 -19.59 6.53
C THR A 208 12.72 -19.78 5.19
N GLU A 209 13.50 -20.04 4.17
CA GLU A 209 12.98 -20.30 2.84
C GLU A 209 12.26 -21.65 2.79
N LYS A 210 11.04 -21.66 2.25
CA LYS A 210 10.26 -22.87 1.97
C LYS A 210 10.46 -23.33 0.54
N LYS A 211 10.49 -22.38 -0.40
CA LYS A 211 10.58 -22.63 -1.83
C LYS A 211 11.17 -21.42 -2.56
N ARG A 212 11.84 -21.67 -3.66
CA ARG A 212 12.37 -20.62 -4.57
C ARG A 212 12.25 -21.08 -6.01
N TRP A 213 11.95 -20.13 -6.90
CA TRP A 213 12.02 -20.33 -8.34
C TRP A 213 12.47 -19.07 -9.06
N GLN A 214 12.81 -19.20 -10.32
CA GLN A 214 13.32 -18.12 -11.15
C GLN A 214 12.31 -17.77 -12.25
N VAL A 215 12.06 -16.47 -12.43
CA VAL A 215 11.38 -15.90 -13.59
C VAL A 215 12.39 -15.14 -14.47
N LYS A 216 11.99 -14.75 -15.69
CA LYS A 216 12.93 -14.16 -16.64
C LYS A 216 13.20 -12.67 -16.40
N GLY A 217 12.17 -11.92 -16.00
CA GLY A 217 12.25 -10.50 -15.69
C GLY A 217 12.25 -10.24 -14.18
N TRP A 218 12.15 -8.99 -13.78
CA TRP A 218 11.93 -8.63 -12.37
C TRP A 218 10.63 -9.23 -11.88
N ALA A 219 10.65 -9.89 -10.74
CA ALA A 219 9.44 -10.36 -10.08
C ALA A 219 8.75 -9.19 -9.35
N TYR A 220 8.06 -8.34 -10.12
CA TYR A 220 7.67 -6.99 -9.68
C TYR A 220 6.42 -6.99 -8.80
N ALA A 221 5.30 -7.55 -9.27
CA ALA A 221 4.12 -7.74 -8.46
C ALA A 221 3.97 -9.22 -8.13
N VAL A 222 3.87 -9.51 -6.85
CA VAL A 222 3.69 -10.87 -6.34
C VAL A 222 2.50 -10.92 -5.38
N ALA A 223 1.71 -11.99 -5.46
CA ALA A 223 0.64 -12.28 -4.53
C ALA A 223 0.53 -13.77 -4.29
N ILE A 224 0.16 -14.19 -3.07
CA ILE A 224 -0.05 -15.58 -2.72
C ILE A 224 -1.51 -15.83 -2.37
N SER A 225 -2.05 -16.95 -2.87
CA SER A 225 -3.44 -17.34 -2.58
C SER A 225 -3.62 -17.69 -1.08
N PRO A 226 -4.82 -17.48 -0.52
CA PRO A 226 -5.08 -17.78 0.89
C PRO A 226 -4.83 -19.24 1.29
N ASP A 227 -5.04 -20.17 0.36
CA ASP A 227 -4.81 -21.61 0.56
C ASP A 227 -3.35 -22.05 0.34
N LEU A 228 -2.45 -21.11 0.04
CA LEU A 228 -1.02 -21.32 -0.21
C LEU A 228 -0.70 -22.20 -1.44
N LYS A 229 -1.66 -22.46 -2.32
CA LYS A 229 -1.45 -23.35 -3.49
C LYS A 229 -0.98 -22.60 -4.72
N GLN A 230 -1.33 -21.32 -4.82
CA GLN A 230 -1.08 -20.55 -6.03
C GLN A 230 -0.38 -19.23 -5.71
N ALA A 231 0.52 -18.82 -6.58
CA ALA A 231 1.14 -17.52 -6.55
C ALA A 231 0.97 -16.80 -7.89
N LEU A 232 0.59 -15.52 -7.86
CA LEU A 232 0.74 -14.66 -9.02
C LEU A 232 2.13 -14.05 -9.01
N VAL A 233 2.77 -14.05 -10.18
CA VAL A 233 4.00 -13.29 -10.43
C VAL A 233 3.83 -12.50 -11.72
N SER A 234 3.97 -11.18 -11.64
CA SER A 234 4.10 -10.30 -12.79
C SER A 234 5.57 -9.99 -13.02
N GLU A 235 6.02 -10.25 -14.23
CA GLU A 235 7.39 -9.98 -14.67
C GLU A 235 7.46 -8.62 -15.36
N ARG A 236 8.44 -7.81 -14.96
CA ARG A 236 8.79 -6.56 -15.64
C ARG A 236 10.20 -6.68 -16.16
N TYR A 237 10.39 -6.36 -17.45
CA TYR A 237 11.73 -6.29 -18.01
C TYR A 237 12.23 -4.85 -17.91
N PRO A 238 13.47 -4.61 -17.45
CA PRO A 238 14.07 -3.31 -17.53
C PRO A 238 14.10 -2.87 -19.00
N LEU A 239 13.95 -1.58 -19.25
CA LEU A 239 14.07 -0.98 -20.59
C LEU A 239 15.49 -1.25 -21.12
N VAL A 240 15.71 -2.38 -21.75
CA VAL A 240 16.85 -2.57 -22.63
C VAL A 240 16.47 -1.89 -23.94
N PHE A 241 17.40 -1.18 -24.54
CA PHE A 241 17.26 -0.33 -25.74
C PHE A 241 16.78 -1.06 -27.01
N ASP A 242 16.14 -2.22 -26.89
CA ASP A 242 15.62 -3.00 -28.01
C ASP A 242 14.12 -3.27 -27.86
N SER A 243 13.40 -2.62 -28.71
CA SER A 243 12.08 -2.81 -29.36
C SER A 243 10.96 -3.68 -28.72
N GLY A 244 10.97 -4.03 -27.45
CA GLY A 244 9.88 -4.80 -26.90
C GLY A 244 9.77 -4.68 -25.38
N ARG A 245 8.74 -3.99 -24.88
CA ARG A 245 8.33 -4.07 -23.47
C ARG A 245 7.80 -5.48 -23.22
N HIS A 246 8.67 -6.41 -22.89
CA HIS A 246 8.24 -7.75 -22.51
C HIS A 246 7.75 -7.74 -21.07
N THR A 247 6.47 -7.93 -20.89
CA THR A 247 5.85 -8.18 -19.59
C THR A 247 5.27 -9.57 -19.62
N ALA A 248 5.34 -10.29 -18.52
CA ALA A 248 4.69 -11.58 -18.38
C ALA A 248 3.86 -11.58 -17.10
N VAL A 249 2.73 -12.26 -17.15
CA VAL A 249 1.83 -12.47 -16.01
C VAL A 249 1.52 -13.93 -15.92
N LYS A 250 1.87 -14.57 -14.81
CA LYS A 250 1.70 -16.02 -14.66
C LYS A 250 1.17 -16.38 -13.28
N LEU A 251 0.33 -17.40 -13.25
CA LEU A 251 -0.06 -18.08 -12.04
C LEU A 251 0.79 -19.35 -11.89
N TRP A 252 1.40 -19.48 -10.74
CA TRP A 252 2.34 -20.55 -10.41
C TRP A 252 1.75 -21.48 -9.36
N ASP A 253 1.99 -22.77 -9.47
CA ASP A 253 1.88 -23.68 -8.34
C ASP A 253 2.93 -23.30 -7.29
N ALA A 254 2.46 -22.86 -6.12
CA ALA A 254 3.34 -22.32 -5.09
C ALA A 254 4.24 -23.40 -4.46
N ALA A 255 3.78 -24.65 -4.40
CA ALA A 255 4.55 -25.77 -3.86
C ALA A 255 5.60 -26.29 -4.86
N GLY A 256 5.21 -26.49 -6.12
CA GLY A 256 6.09 -27.00 -7.17
C GLY A 256 6.99 -25.95 -7.81
N GLY A 257 6.59 -24.68 -7.81
CA GLY A 257 7.28 -23.61 -8.55
C GLY A 257 7.16 -23.78 -10.06
N THR A 258 6.02 -24.30 -10.52
CA THR A 258 5.71 -24.53 -11.94
C THR A 258 4.54 -23.64 -12.40
N VAL A 259 4.53 -23.27 -13.67
CA VAL A 259 3.48 -22.42 -14.22
C VAL A 259 2.20 -23.24 -14.37
N GLN A 260 1.11 -22.78 -13.74
CA GLN A 260 -0.25 -23.32 -13.90
C GLN A 260 -0.98 -22.64 -15.06
N HIS A 261 -0.93 -21.30 -15.09
CA HIS A 261 -1.55 -20.51 -16.16
C HIS A 261 -0.59 -19.44 -16.64
N ASP A 262 -0.34 -19.38 -17.93
CA ASP A 262 0.39 -18.30 -18.58
C ASP A 262 -0.60 -17.30 -19.18
N LEU A 263 -0.76 -16.16 -18.52
CA LEU A 263 -1.68 -15.10 -18.90
C LEU A 263 -1.01 -14.02 -19.76
N SER A 264 0.25 -14.22 -20.15
CA SER A 264 1.06 -13.20 -20.84
C SER A 264 0.50 -12.79 -22.20
N LYS A 265 -0.26 -13.68 -22.87
CA LYS A 265 -0.93 -13.35 -24.15
C LYS A 265 -2.13 -12.44 -23.95
N GLU A 266 -2.92 -12.68 -22.88
CA GLU A 266 -4.11 -11.89 -22.56
C GLU A 266 -3.74 -10.48 -22.09
N PHE A 267 -2.67 -10.36 -21.30
CA PHE A 267 -2.17 -9.10 -20.77
C PHE A 267 -0.89 -8.62 -21.50
N LYS A 268 -0.82 -8.90 -22.80
CA LYS A 268 0.31 -8.50 -23.63
C LYS A 268 0.56 -6.99 -23.55
N ASP A 269 1.83 -6.62 -23.36
CA ASP A 269 2.29 -5.23 -23.25
C ASP A 269 1.68 -4.46 -22.06
N MET A 270 1.08 -5.17 -21.09
CA MET A 270 0.57 -4.59 -19.86
C MET A 270 1.52 -4.86 -18.70
N GLN A 271 2.08 -3.80 -18.16
CA GLN A 271 2.83 -3.88 -16.91
C GLN A 271 1.85 -4.01 -15.76
N ILE A 272 1.75 -5.17 -15.13
CA ILE A 272 0.96 -5.34 -13.90
C ILE A 272 1.82 -4.86 -12.71
N ALA A 273 1.34 -3.81 -12.04
CA ALA A 273 2.05 -3.17 -10.94
C ALA A 273 1.54 -3.59 -9.56
N ALA A 274 0.30 -4.06 -9.49
CA ALA A 274 -0.32 -4.49 -8.24
C ALA A 274 -1.13 -5.75 -8.45
N ALA A 275 -1.16 -6.62 -7.43
CA ALA A 275 -1.96 -7.83 -7.43
C ALA A 275 -2.38 -8.17 -6.00
N ALA A 276 -3.61 -8.64 -5.82
CA ALA A 276 -4.14 -9.09 -4.55
C ALA A 276 -5.16 -10.21 -4.74
N TYR A 277 -5.12 -11.23 -3.87
CA TYR A 277 -6.19 -12.21 -3.75
C TYR A 277 -7.25 -11.74 -2.76
N SER A 278 -8.51 -12.03 -3.03
CA SER A 278 -9.56 -11.91 -2.01
C SER A 278 -9.31 -12.89 -0.86
N GLY A 279 -9.77 -12.56 0.36
CA GLY A 279 -9.55 -13.39 1.54
C GLY A 279 -10.11 -14.82 1.43
N ASP A 280 -11.16 -15.02 0.60
CA ASP A 280 -11.74 -16.35 0.30
C ASP A 280 -11.05 -17.07 -0.88
N GLY A 281 -10.06 -16.43 -1.52
CA GLY A 281 -9.30 -16.99 -2.64
C GLY A 281 -10.07 -17.13 -3.96
N LYS A 282 -11.30 -16.61 -4.07
CA LYS A 282 -12.14 -16.78 -5.26
C LYS A 282 -11.91 -15.71 -6.32
N THR A 283 -11.29 -14.61 -5.97
CA THR A 283 -11.03 -13.51 -6.87
C THR A 283 -9.56 -13.08 -6.74
N LEU A 284 -8.93 -12.87 -7.89
CA LEU A 284 -7.62 -12.27 -8.00
C LEU A 284 -7.76 -10.93 -8.72
N ALA A 285 -7.41 -9.84 -8.06
CA ALA A 285 -7.37 -8.52 -8.67
C ALA A 285 -5.95 -8.23 -9.16
N ILE A 286 -5.83 -7.71 -10.38
CA ILE A 286 -4.58 -7.21 -10.95
C ILE A 286 -4.78 -5.81 -11.51
N GLY A 287 -3.78 -4.95 -11.32
CA GLY A 287 -3.79 -3.56 -11.75
C GLY A 287 -2.67 -3.25 -12.74
N ARG A 288 -3.05 -2.68 -13.90
CA ARG A 288 -2.10 -2.20 -14.89
C ARG A 288 -1.47 -0.90 -14.41
N GLY A 289 -0.15 -0.90 -14.26
CA GLY A 289 0.65 0.27 -13.95
C GLY A 289 1.28 0.90 -15.20
N GLY A 290 2.29 1.74 -14.97
CA GLY A 290 3.01 2.44 -16.05
C GLY A 290 2.31 3.71 -16.50
N GLU A 291 2.68 4.22 -17.68
CA GLU A 291 2.16 5.47 -18.25
C GLU A 291 0.87 5.30 -19.07
N GLY A 292 0.27 4.13 -19.03
CA GLY A 292 -0.94 3.82 -19.80
C GLY A 292 -2.20 3.90 -18.96
N ASP A 293 -3.29 3.38 -19.54
CA ASP A 293 -4.58 3.23 -18.86
C ASP A 293 -4.44 2.37 -17.61
N GLY A 294 -4.82 2.87 -16.47
CA GLY A 294 -4.80 2.14 -15.20
C GLY A 294 -6.01 1.20 -15.08
N LYS A 295 -6.04 0.18 -15.92
CA LYS A 295 -7.09 -0.84 -15.88
C LYS A 295 -6.91 -1.77 -14.69
N ILE A 296 -8.03 -2.20 -14.13
CA ILE A 296 -8.09 -3.22 -13.08
C ILE A 296 -8.91 -4.37 -13.61
N PHE A 297 -8.36 -5.58 -13.49
CA PHE A 297 -9.03 -6.80 -13.89
C PHE A 297 -9.27 -7.69 -12.68
N LEU A 298 -10.46 -8.27 -12.62
CA LEU A 298 -10.80 -9.33 -11.68
C LEU A 298 -10.73 -10.67 -12.44
N LEU A 299 -9.97 -11.60 -11.91
CA LEU A 299 -9.74 -12.91 -12.50
C LEU A 299 -10.31 -14.00 -11.59
N ASP A 300 -10.74 -15.09 -12.20
CA ASP A 300 -10.92 -16.38 -11.54
C ASP A 300 -9.53 -17.04 -11.40
N PRO A 301 -9.00 -17.20 -10.19
CA PRO A 301 -7.66 -17.76 -10.04
C PRO A 301 -7.55 -19.23 -10.43
N VAL A 302 -8.65 -20.00 -10.36
CA VAL A 302 -8.64 -21.43 -10.71
C VAL A 302 -8.47 -21.63 -12.20
N THR A 303 -9.17 -20.83 -13.01
CA THR A 303 -9.15 -20.93 -14.47
C THR A 303 -8.20 -19.95 -15.15
N GLY A 304 -7.70 -18.95 -14.41
CA GLY A 304 -6.91 -17.84 -14.94
C GLY A 304 -7.72 -16.86 -15.80
N LYS A 305 -9.02 -17.05 -15.96
CA LYS A 305 -9.85 -16.26 -16.88
C LYS A 305 -10.24 -14.92 -16.27
N LYS A 306 -10.23 -13.89 -17.11
CA LYS A 306 -10.77 -12.58 -16.77
C LYS A 306 -12.28 -12.66 -16.59
N GLN A 307 -12.75 -12.27 -15.40
CA GLN A 307 -14.18 -12.19 -15.07
C GLN A 307 -14.72 -10.78 -15.33
N ARG A 308 -13.91 -9.75 -15.02
CA ARG A 308 -14.32 -8.35 -15.14
C ARG A 308 -13.15 -7.43 -15.45
N GLU A 309 -13.48 -6.29 -16.03
CA GLU A 309 -12.67 -5.09 -16.10
C GLU A 309 -13.42 -3.99 -15.36
N LEU A 310 -12.77 -3.29 -14.42
CA LEU A 310 -13.40 -2.26 -13.61
C LEU A 310 -13.35 -0.91 -14.32
N ALA A 311 -14.43 -0.15 -14.25
CA ALA A 311 -14.54 1.19 -14.84
C ALA A 311 -15.20 2.16 -13.83
N PRO A 312 -14.74 3.43 -13.76
CA PRO A 312 -13.74 4.10 -14.61
C PRO A 312 -12.30 3.65 -14.33
N ILE A 313 -11.42 3.76 -15.31
CA ILE A 313 -10.00 3.45 -15.18
C ILE A 313 -9.24 4.52 -14.40
N HIS A 314 -8.11 4.15 -13.77
CA HIS A 314 -7.14 5.13 -13.30
C HIS A 314 -6.40 5.76 -14.48
N GLN A 315 -6.27 7.08 -14.46
CA GLN A 315 -5.40 7.76 -15.40
C GLN A 315 -3.94 7.55 -14.99
N TYR A 316 -3.05 7.29 -15.95
CA TYR A 316 -1.61 7.11 -15.71
C TYR A 316 -1.20 5.89 -14.86
N GLY A 317 -2.07 4.89 -14.76
CA GLY A 317 -1.72 3.60 -14.16
C GLY A 317 -2.16 3.41 -12.70
N VAL A 318 -2.40 2.15 -12.36
CA VAL A 318 -2.63 1.68 -10.99
C VAL A 318 -1.30 1.55 -10.27
N THR A 319 -1.25 1.92 -9.01
CA THR A 319 -0.06 1.82 -8.16
C THR A 319 -0.19 0.74 -7.11
N ASP A 320 -1.37 0.57 -6.51
CA ASP A 320 -1.60 -0.45 -5.50
C ASP A 320 -3.06 -0.92 -5.44
N LEU A 321 -3.27 -2.12 -4.89
CA LEU A 321 -4.56 -2.78 -4.72
C LEU A 321 -4.65 -3.45 -3.35
N CYS A 322 -5.78 -3.31 -2.66
CA CYS A 322 -6.01 -3.95 -1.38
C CYS A 322 -7.49 -4.37 -1.25
N PHE A 323 -7.74 -5.64 -0.95
CA PHE A 323 -9.09 -6.08 -0.60
C PHE A 323 -9.46 -5.61 0.80
N HIS A 324 -10.70 -5.17 0.95
CA HIS A 324 -11.30 -4.92 2.25
C HIS A 324 -11.44 -6.24 3.03
N PRO A 325 -11.32 -6.25 4.37
CA PRO A 325 -11.45 -7.46 5.17
C PRO A 325 -12.78 -8.23 5.01
N ASP A 326 -13.85 -7.55 4.53
CA ASP A 326 -15.13 -8.22 4.24
C ASP A 326 -15.08 -9.13 2.99
N GLY A 327 -14.00 -9.08 2.21
CA GLY A 327 -13.81 -9.82 0.96
C GLY A 327 -14.73 -9.38 -0.19
N LYS A 328 -15.61 -8.39 0.01
CA LYS A 328 -16.62 -7.93 -0.97
C LYS A 328 -16.22 -6.66 -1.68
N HIS A 329 -15.28 -5.91 -1.11
CA HIS A 329 -14.82 -4.64 -1.64
C HIS A 329 -13.33 -4.66 -1.91
N LEU A 330 -12.92 -3.86 -2.89
CA LEU A 330 -11.53 -3.65 -3.30
C LEU A 330 -11.25 -2.15 -3.28
N ALA A 331 -10.09 -1.77 -2.79
CA ALA A 331 -9.57 -0.42 -2.95
C ALA A 331 -8.42 -0.42 -3.97
N SER A 332 -8.33 0.63 -4.75
CA SER A 332 -7.25 0.86 -5.71
C SER A 332 -6.73 2.27 -5.62
N THR A 333 -5.45 2.44 -5.85
CA THR A 333 -4.79 3.74 -5.99
C THR A 333 -4.14 3.86 -7.36
N GLY A 334 -3.98 5.10 -7.81
CA GLY A 334 -3.36 5.37 -9.10
C GLY A 334 -2.61 6.70 -9.13
N ARG A 335 -1.97 6.94 -10.28
CA ARG A 335 -1.22 8.18 -10.54
C ARG A 335 -2.12 9.37 -10.86
N ASP A 336 -3.42 9.19 -10.82
CA ASP A 336 -4.44 10.22 -11.01
C ASP A 336 -4.90 10.87 -9.70
N THR A 337 -4.18 10.61 -8.59
CA THR A 337 -4.41 11.23 -7.28
C THR A 337 -5.76 10.89 -6.63
N VAL A 338 -6.34 9.75 -7.01
CA VAL A 338 -7.58 9.26 -6.41
C VAL A 338 -7.41 7.83 -5.89
N VAL A 339 -8.21 7.54 -4.88
CA VAL A 339 -8.46 6.19 -4.39
C VAL A 339 -9.87 5.80 -4.82
N ARG A 340 -10.04 4.63 -5.41
CA ARG A 340 -11.35 4.10 -5.80
C ARG A 340 -11.70 2.87 -4.98
N LEU A 341 -12.95 2.84 -4.52
CA LEU A 341 -13.55 1.70 -3.83
C LEU A 341 -14.54 1.02 -4.76
N TRP A 342 -14.43 -0.29 -4.88
CA TRP A 342 -15.17 -1.10 -5.83
C TRP A 342 -15.96 -2.18 -5.12
N ASN A 343 -17.17 -2.47 -5.58
CA ASN A 343 -17.87 -3.70 -5.25
C ASN A 343 -17.35 -4.82 -6.17
N VAL A 344 -16.81 -5.88 -5.59
CA VAL A 344 -16.19 -6.98 -6.35
C VAL A 344 -17.21 -7.81 -7.12
N ALA A 345 -18.42 -7.99 -6.56
CA ALA A 345 -19.43 -8.86 -7.14
C ALA A 345 -19.99 -8.33 -8.48
N ASP A 346 -20.24 -7.02 -8.57
CA ASP A 346 -20.78 -6.39 -9.79
C ASP A 346 -19.78 -5.50 -10.53
N GLY A 347 -18.60 -5.23 -9.93
CA GLY A 347 -17.53 -4.42 -10.50
C GLY A 347 -17.83 -2.91 -10.50
N LYS A 348 -18.86 -2.46 -9.79
CA LYS A 348 -19.24 -1.05 -9.77
C LYS A 348 -18.35 -0.24 -8.85
N LEU A 349 -18.08 1.00 -9.25
CA LEU A 349 -17.47 2.00 -8.38
C LEU A 349 -18.45 2.36 -7.26
N VAL A 350 -18.02 2.17 -6.01
CA VAL A 350 -18.79 2.54 -4.82
C VAL A 350 -18.48 3.97 -4.41
N LYS A 351 -17.18 4.33 -4.41
CA LYS A 351 -16.73 5.66 -3.97
C LYS A 351 -15.40 6.02 -4.61
N GLU A 352 -15.21 7.30 -4.87
CA GLU A 352 -13.92 7.90 -5.20
C GLU A 352 -13.51 8.85 -4.07
N LEU A 353 -12.26 8.74 -3.60
CA LEU A 353 -11.67 9.55 -2.55
C LEU A 353 -10.51 10.34 -3.13
N GLY A 354 -10.31 11.57 -2.66
CA GLY A 354 -9.36 12.49 -3.26
C GLY A 354 -9.96 13.23 -4.46
N LYS A 355 -9.12 13.95 -5.19
CA LYS A 355 -9.53 14.68 -6.39
C LYS A 355 -8.63 14.32 -7.55
N PRO A 356 -9.17 14.01 -8.73
CA PRO A 356 -8.38 13.82 -9.92
C PRO A 356 -7.67 15.13 -10.27
N ARG A 357 -6.38 15.15 -10.17
CA ARG A 357 -5.52 16.27 -10.56
C ARG A 357 -4.74 15.84 -11.78
N GLY A 358 -5.08 16.36 -12.94
CA GLY A 358 -4.48 15.98 -14.20
C GLY A 358 -2.95 16.06 -14.18
N GLY A 359 -2.28 14.93 -14.09
CA GLY A 359 -0.93 14.67 -14.58
C GLY A 359 0.27 15.45 -14.04
N GLN A 360 0.16 16.24 -12.99
CA GLN A 360 1.32 16.87 -12.38
C GLN A 360 1.86 16.03 -11.21
N PHE A 361 2.98 15.43 -11.43
CA PHE A 361 3.76 14.37 -10.81
C PHE A 361 4.04 14.42 -9.29
N LYS A 362 3.36 15.22 -8.45
CA LYS A 362 3.81 15.43 -7.08
C LYS A 362 2.91 14.86 -5.99
N ASP A 363 1.78 14.29 -6.36
CA ASP A 363 0.77 13.84 -5.39
C ASP A 363 0.11 12.50 -5.78
N TRP A 364 0.80 11.64 -6.56
CA TRP A 364 0.32 10.29 -6.86
C TRP A 364 0.23 9.44 -5.60
N PHE A 365 -0.84 8.70 -5.45
CA PHE A 365 -0.90 7.66 -4.45
C PHE A 365 -0.03 6.46 -4.85
N HIS A 366 0.78 5.97 -3.92
CA HIS A 366 1.69 4.85 -4.12
C HIS A 366 1.27 3.58 -3.41
N ALA A 367 0.71 3.69 -2.23
CA ALA A 367 0.39 2.56 -1.39
C ALA A 367 -0.95 2.75 -0.69
N ILE A 368 -1.62 1.64 -0.39
CA ILE A 368 -2.93 1.62 0.25
C ILE A 368 -3.03 0.49 1.25
N SER A 369 -3.74 0.72 2.35
CA SER A 369 -3.97 -0.29 3.38
C SER A 369 -5.32 -0.07 4.06
N PHE A 370 -6.10 -1.13 4.26
CA PHE A 370 -7.24 -1.11 5.18
C PHE A 370 -6.80 -1.40 6.61
N SER A 371 -7.51 -0.82 7.57
CA SER A 371 -7.41 -1.29 8.95
C SER A 371 -7.97 -2.72 9.08
N PRO A 372 -7.45 -3.53 10.01
CA PRO A 372 -7.90 -4.92 10.16
C PRO A 372 -9.39 -5.07 10.45
N ASP A 373 -10.01 -4.07 11.07
CA ASP A 373 -11.44 -4.01 11.36
C ASP A 373 -12.29 -3.50 10.16
N GLY A 374 -11.63 -3.09 9.08
CA GLY A 374 -12.27 -2.58 7.87
C GLY A 374 -12.89 -1.18 8.01
N THR A 375 -12.79 -0.52 9.16
CA THR A 375 -13.45 0.77 9.39
C THR A 375 -12.69 1.96 8.80
N ARG A 376 -11.40 1.78 8.49
CA ARG A 376 -10.51 2.84 7.98
C ARG A 376 -9.73 2.40 6.77
N LEU A 377 -9.34 3.39 5.98
CA LEU A 377 -8.44 3.24 4.84
C LEU A 377 -7.32 4.27 4.95
N ALA A 378 -6.10 3.85 4.70
CA ALA A 378 -4.95 4.74 4.57
C ALA A 378 -4.40 4.67 3.15
N ALA A 379 -4.01 5.81 2.60
CA ALA A 379 -3.24 5.88 1.35
C ALA A 379 -2.10 6.88 1.50
N ALA A 380 -0.95 6.51 0.96
CA ALA A 380 0.27 7.31 0.99
C ALA A 380 0.56 7.91 -0.39
N ASP A 381 0.97 9.18 -0.42
CA ASP A 381 1.23 9.91 -1.66
C ASP A 381 2.70 10.33 -1.82
N MET A 382 3.02 10.78 -3.04
CA MET A 382 4.35 11.32 -3.39
C MET A 382 4.62 12.71 -2.82
N ALA A 383 3.58 13.41 -2.33
CA ALA A 383 3.76 14.73 -1.72
C ALA A 383 4.20 14.64 -0.26
N GLY A 384 4.33 13.43 0.28
CA GLY A 384 4.78 13.17 1.65
C GLY A 384 3.66 13.14 2.67
N PHE A 385 2.44 12.72 2.28
CA PHE A 385 1.31 12.58 3.18
C PHE A 385 0.81 11.14 3.26
N VAL A 386 0.33 10.78 4.44
CA VAL A 386 -0.54 9.61 4.64
C VAL A 386 -1.94 10.11 4.96
N HIS A 387 -2.88 9.87 4.07
CA HIS A 387 -4.28 10.22 4.24
C HIS A 387 -5.03 9.07 4.88
N ILE A 388 -5.87 9.36 5.88
CA ILE A 388 -6.65 8.35 6.59
C ILE A 388 -8.13 8.72 6.55
N TRP A 389 -8.92 7.87 5.91
CA TRP A 389 -10.37 7.97 5.86
C TRP A 389 -11.03 6.97 6.80
N GLN A 390 -12.17 7.37 7.33
CA GLN A 390 -13.08 6.50 8.09
C GLN A 390 -14.39 6.34 7.33
N PHE A 391 -14.87 5.12 7.29
CA PHE A 391 -16.17 4.78 6.75
C PHE A 391 -17.25 4.89 7.83
N GLY A 392 -18.47 5.29 7.42
CA GLY A 392 -19.61 5.32 8.31
C GLY A 392 -20.05 3.92 8.74
N GLY A 393 -20.50 3.78 10.01
CA GLY A 393 -21.17 2.60 10.51
C GLY A 393 -22.67 2.80 10.57
#